data_b96459dfb492c12a0f65dfbe27f9b47a
#
_entry.id   b96459dfb492c12a0f65dfbe27f9b47a
#
_cell.length_a   1.000
_cell.length_b   1.000
_cell.length_c   1.000
_cell.angle_alpha   90.00
_cell.angle_beta   90.00
_cell.angle_gamma   90.00
#
_symmetry.space_group_name_H-M   'P 1'
#
loop_
_entity.id
_entity.type
_entity.pdbx_description
1 polymer ?
#
loop_
_entity_poly.entity_id
_entity_poly.type
_entity_poly.pdbx_seq_one_letter_code
_entity_poly.pdbx_strand_id
1 'polypeptide(L)' 'MYFQAKDYSPVPTGTKVAFIGLGTMGFPMAGHLLHAGCQVTVYNRTASKAQAWVEKFGGKAAARPREAAEDADVVF' A
#
# COMPACT_ATOMS: atom_id res chain seq x y z
N MET A 1 2.15 14.21 -0.60
CA MET A 1 1.15 13.35 0.02
C MET A 1 1.32 13.36 1.52
N TYR A 2 0.26 13.59 2.23
CA TYR A 2 0.30 13.68 3.67
C TYR A 2 -0.66 12.66 4.29
N PHE A 3 -0.19 11.91 5.27
CA PHE A 3 -1.00 10.87 5.88
C PHE A 3 -0.60 10.69 7.35
N GLN A 4 -1.56 10.71 8.24
CA GLN A 4 -1.32 10.55 9.67
C GLN A 4 -1.84 9.21 10.14
N ALA A 5 -1.16 8.62 11.13
CA ALA A 5 -1.56 7.32 11.66
C ALA A 5 -2.99 7.32 12.18
N LYS A 6 -3.43 8.42 12.77
CA LYS A 6 -4.79 8.52 13.29
C LYS A 6 -5.86 8.44 12.20
N ASP A 7 -5.46 8.63 10.95
CA ASP A 7 -6.38 8.56 9.83
C ASP A 7 -6.68 7.13 9.42
N TYR A 8 -5.97 6.16 9.98
CA TYR A 8 -6.22 4.75 9.68
C TYR A 8 -7.59 4.31 10.20
N SER A 9 -7.95 4.79 11.39
CA SER A 9 -9.15 4.30 12.07
C SER A 9 -10.42 4.40 11.25
N PRO A 10 -10.66 5.50 10.53
CA PRO A 10 -11.90 5.62 9.76
C PRO A 10 -11.91 4.85 8.45
N VAL A 11 -10.80 4.21 8.07
CA VAL A 11 -10.75 3.49 6.80
C VAL A 11 -11.50 2.18 6.93
N PRO A 12 -12.58 1.97 6.14
CA PRO A 12 -13.36 0.74 6.23
C PRO A 12 -12.55 -0.48 5.84
N THR A 13 -12.82 -1.60 6.51
CA THR A 13 -12.25 -2.88 6.15
C THR A 13 -12.61 -3.21 4.71
N GLY A 14 -11.63 -3.67 3.93
CA GLY A 14 -11.84 -4.01 2.53
C GLY A 14 -11.60 -2.87 1.57
N THR A 15 -11.30 -1.67 2.07
CA THR A 15 -10.94 -0.55 1.21
C THR A 15 -9.70 -0.91 0.40
N LYS A 16 -9.75 -0.64 -0.89
CA LYS A 16 -8.63 -0.93 -1.80
C LYS A 16 -7.69 0.26 -1.83
N VAL A 17 -6.46 0.03 -1.43
CA VAL A 17 -5.45 1.07 -1.29
C VAL A 17 -4.27 0.76 -2.19
N ALA A 18 -3.77 1.77 -2.87
CA ALA A 18 -2.56 1.65 -3.67
C ALA A 18 -1.48 2.56 -3.12
N PHE A 19 -0.28 2.02 -2.94
CA PHE A 19 0.90 2.81 -2.58
C PHE A 19 1.83 2.87 -3.79
N ILE A 20 2.03 4.07 -4.29
CA ILE A 20 2.92 4.31 -5.42
C ILE A 20 4.23 4.86 -4.87
N GLY A 21 5.19 3.96 -4.68
CA GLY A 21 6.45 4.31 -4.04
C GLY A 21 6.47 3.91 -2.58
N LEU A 22 7.43 3.06 -2.23
CA LEU A 22 7.54 2.51 -0.89
C LEU A 22 8.74 3.08 -0.14
N GLY A 23 8.92 4.34 -0.09
CA GLY A 23 10.04 4.89 0.66
C GLY A 23 10.08 4.41 2.11
N THR A 24 11.02 4.95 2.88
CA THR A 24 11.21 4.56 4.27
C THR A 24 9.91 4.62 5.08
N MET A 25 9.08 5.62 4.82
CA MET A 25 7.83 5.78 5.56
C MET A 25 6.68 5.01 4.93
N GLY A 26 6.66 4.89 3.61
CA GLY A 26 5.59 4.18 2.93
C GLY A 26 5.59 2.69 3.22
N PHE A 27 6.77 2.10 3.41
CA PHE A 27 6.90 0.68 3.66
C PHE A 27 6.11 0.23 4.90
N PRO A 28 6.33 0.82 6.08
CA PRO A 28 5.55 0.43 7.27
C PRO A 28 4.11 0.92 7.21
N MET A 29 3.84 2.06 6.59
CA MET A 29 2.47 2.58 6.50
C MET A 29 1.58 1.65 5.70
N ALA A 30 2.08 1.14 4.58
CA ALA A 30 1.33 0.20 3.77
C ALA A 30 1.04 -1.09 4.56
N GLY A 31 1.99 -1.53 5.36
CA GLY A 31 1.80 -2.70 6.22
C GLY A 31 0.74 -2.47 7.27
N HIS A 32 0.71 -1.28 7.89
CA HIS A 32 -0.31 -0.94 8.87
C HIS A 32 -1.71 -0.97 8.25
N LEU A 33 -1.85 -0.43 7.05
CA LEU A 33 -3.15 -0.43 6.37
C LEU A 33 -3.59 -1.85 6.05
N LEU A 34 -2.68 -2.70 5.67
CA LEU A 34 -3.01 -4.10 5.42
C LEU A 34 -3.50 -4.78 6.68
N HIS A 35 -2.83 -4.55 7.81
CA HIS A 35 -3.24 -5.11 9.09
C HIS A 35 -4.57 -4.54 9.58
N ALA A 36 -4.93 -3.35 9.13
CA ALA A 36 -6.21 -2.75 9.48
C ALA A 36 -7.36 -3.32 8.66
N GLY A 37 -7.09 -4.24 7.74
CA GLY A 37 -8.11 -4.89 6.94
C GLY A 37 -8.27 -4.35 5.53
N CYS A 38 -7.40 -3.45 5.11
CA CYS A 38 -7.44 -2.92 3.75
C CYS A 38 -6.82 -3.90 2.77
N GLN A 39 -7.25 -3.83 1.52
CA GLN A 39 -6.60 -4.55 0.42
C GLN A 39 -5.53 -3.62 -0.14
N VAL A 40 -4.27 -3.93 0.12
CA VAL A 40 -3.17 -3.04 -0.25
C VAL A 40 -2.40 -3.61 -1.42
N THR A 41 -2.23 -2.80 -2.46
CA THR A 41 -1.37 -3.11 -3.60
C THR A 41 -0.28 -2.06 -3.64
N VAL A 42 0.96 -2.50 -3.74
CA VAL A 42 2.09 -1.59 -3.76
C VAL A 42 2.77 -1.61 -5.11
N TYR A 43 3.36 -0.49 -5.47
CA TYR A 43 4.26 -0.39 -6.59
C TYR A 43 5.51 0.33 -6.13
N ASN A 44 6.66 -0.14 -6.51
CA ASN A 44 7.89 0.58 -6.29
C ASN A 44 8.75 0.50 -7.54
N ARG A 45 9.42 1.61 -7.85
CA ARG A 45 10.30 1.68 -9.00
C ARG A 45 11.37 0.59 -8.95
N THR A 46 11.84 0.29 -7.74
CA THR A 46 12.74 -0.85 -7.54
C THR A 46 11.88 -2.06 -7.18
N ALA A 47 11.77 -2.99 -8.11
CA ALA A 47 10.89 -4.15 -7.94
C ALA A 47 11.22 -4.98 -6.71
N SER A 48 12.51 -5.06 -6.34
CA SER A 48 12.91 -5.82 -5.16
C SER A 48 12.32 -5.28 -3.87
N LYS A 49 12.08 -3.97 -3.79
CA LYS A 49 11.46 -3.38 -2.61
C LYS A 49 10.00 -3.76 -2.50
N ALA A 50 9.28 -3.75 -3.61
CA ALA A 50 7.88 -4.17 -3.62
C ALA A 50 7.78 -5.64 -3.26
N GLN A 51 8.67 -6.45 -3.79
CA GLN A 51 8.70 -7.87 -3.47
C GLN A 51 8.98 -8.12 -1.99
N ALA A 52 9.93 -7.40 -1.42
CA ALA A 52 10.25 -7.52 0.00
C ALA A 52 9.05 -7.15 0.86
N TRP A 53 8.29 -6.13 0.45
CA TRP A 53 7.08 -5.74 1.17
C TRP A 53 6.04 -6.85 1.14
N VAL A 54 5.82 -7.46 -0.02
CA VAL A 54 4.87 -8.56 -0.16
C VAL A 54 5.28 -9.74 0.72
N GLU A 55 6.56 -10.07 0.73
CA GLU A 55 7.05 -11.18 1.53
C GLU A 55 6.88 -10.92 3.04
N LYS A 56 7.04 -9.68 3.44
CA LYS A 56 6.93 -9.32 4.85
C LYS A 56 5.48 -9.21 5.32
N PHE A 57 4.62 -8.61 4.53
CA PHE A 57 3.27 -8.28 4.95
C PHE A 57 2.18 -9.11 4.30
N GLY A 58 2.42 -9.67 3.14
CA GLY A 58 1.46 -10.55 2.48
C GLY A 58 0.47 -9.88 1.55
N GLY A 59 0.66 -8.60 1.25
CA GLY A 59 -0.22 -7.92 0.30
C GLY A 59 0.14 -8.22 -1.14
N LYS A 60 -0.19 -7.32 -2.04
CA LYS A 60 0.06 -7.47 -3.48
C LYS A 60 1.02 -6.41 -3.99
N ALA A 61 1.76 -6.76 -5.03
CA ALA A 61 2.61 -5.81 -5.74
C ALA A 61 2.20 -5.77 -7.20
N ALA A 62 2.19 -4.58 -7.78
CA ALA A 62 1.90 -4.38 -9.19
C ALA A 62 3.20 -4.10 -9.93
N ALA A 63 3.24 -4.48 -11.20
CA ALA A 63 4.40 -4.24 -12.05
C ALA A 63 4.47 -2.80 -12.55
N ARG A 64 3.35 -2.07 -12.51
CA ARG A 64 3.25 -0.70 -13.00
C ARG A 64 2.38 0.13 -12.06
N PRO A 65 2.65 1.45 -11.96
CA PRO A 65 1.83 2.31 -11.10
C PRO A 65 0.36 2.28 -11.49
N ARG A 66 0.09 2.25 -12.79
CA ARG A 66 -1.28 2.20 -13.31
C ARG A 66 -2.02 0.98 -12.78
N GLU A 67 -1.36 -0.17 -12.77
CA GLU A 67 -1.98 -1.40 -12.30
C GLU A 67 -2.29 -1.35 -10.81
N ALA A 68 -1.41 -0.72 -10.04
CA ALA A 68 -1.65 -0.57 -8.62
C ALA A 68 -2.86 0.31 -8.34
N ALA A 69 -3.02 1.37 -9.11
CA ALA A 69 -4.06 2.37 -8.88
C ALA A 69 -5.41 2.02 -9.51
N GLU A 70 -5.43 1.08 -10.45
CA GLU A 70 -6.59 0.85 -11.32
C GLU A 70 -7.86 0.55 -10.55
N ASP A 71 -7.78 -0.29 -9.54
CA ASP A 71 -8.96 -0.66 -8.75
C ASP A 71 -8.94 -0.03 -7.36
N ALA A 72 -8.03 0.91 -7.11
CA ALA A 72 -7.89 1.45 -5.77
C ALA A 72 -8.96 2.49 -5.47
N ASP A 73 -9.46 2.44 -4.24
CA ASP A 73 -10.36 3.48 -3.74
C ASP A 73 -9.54 4.68 -3.28
N VAL A 74 -8.33 4.43 -2.79
CA VAL A 74 -7.43 5.47 -2.30
C VAL A 74 -6.03 5.19 -2.85
N VAL A 75 -5.36 6.22 -3.35
CA VAL A 75 -3.99 6.11 -3.86
C VAL A 75 -3.08 7.03 -3.06
N PHE A 76 -1.97 6.48 -2.58
CA PHE A 76 -0.96 7.23 -1.84
C PHE A 76 0.33 7.38 -2.64
#